data_72163b06c2d127c5c451532a17b7a1eb
#
_entry.id   72163b06c2d127c5c451532a17b7a1eb
#
_cell.length_a   1.000
_cell.length_b   1.000
_cell.length_c   1.000
_cell.angle_alpha   90.00
_cell.angle_beta   90.00
_cell.angle_gamma   90.00
#
_symmetry.space_group_name_H-M   'P 1'
#
loop_
_entity.id
_entity.type
_entity.pdbx_description
1 polymer ?
#
loop_
_entity_poly.entity_id
_entity_poly.type
_entity_poly.pdbx_seq_one_letter_code
_entity_poly.pdbx_strand_id
1 'polypeptide(L)'
;ELAKKIENTIRENGMVHDPIVIIQFADVKFSVLGEVARPGQFSITKDRISLFDALAMAGDLTIYGIRTDVAVAREVDGVRTIEYLDLTSKDLFNSPAFYIQQNDVIYVKPNKYKAQAGEISQNRNFYLSLVSTAISVATLIVTLTKVK
;
A
#
# COMPACT_ATOMS: atom_id res chain seq x y z
N GLU A 1 -22.18 -5.64 -24.54
CA GLU A 1 -22.11 -5.99 -25.96
C GLU A 1 -21.71 -7.45 -26.18
N LEU A 2 -20.62 -7.91 -25.54
CA LEU A 2 -20.11 -9.30 -25.64
C LEU A 2 -21.13 -10.32 -25.10
N ALA A 3 -21.78 -10.07 -23.96
CA ALA A 3 -22.79 -10.94 -23.38
C ALA A 3 -23.94 -11.19 -24.36
N LYS A 4 -24.50 -10.13 -24.98
CA LYS A 4 -25.57 -10.24 -25.97
C LYS A 4 -25.14 -11.03 -27.22
N LYS A 5 -23.87 -10.89 -27.64
CA LYS A 5 -23.34 -11.65 -28.77
C LYS A 5 -23.28 -13.15 -28.45
N ILE A 6 -22.84 -13.51 -27.27
CA ILE A 6 -22.80 -14.90 -26.81
C ILE A 6 -24.24 -15.45 -26.65
N GLU A 7 -25.14 -14.67 -26.07
CA GLU A 7 -26.57 -15.01 -25.91
C GLU A 7 -27.22 -15.35 -27.26
N ASN A 8 -27.02 -14.50 -28.27
CA ASN A 8 -27.54 -14.72 -29.61
C ASN A 8 -26.95 -15.98 -30.26
N THR A 9 -25.63 -16.19 -30.11
CA THR A 9 -24.96 -17.38 -30.66
C THR A 9 -25.50 -18.67 -30.01
N ILE A 10 -25.75 -18.67 -28.70
CA ILE A 10 -26.33 -19.83 -27.98
C ILE A 10 -27.76 -20.10 -28.48
N ARG A 11 -28.55 -19.02 -28.68
CA ARG A 11 -29.95 -19.11 -29.17
C ARG A 11 -30.00 -19.64 -30.60
N GLU A 12 -29.14 -19.13 -31.49
CA GLU A 12 -29.05 -19.56 -32.89
C GLU A 12 -28.64 -21.04 -33.05
N ASN A 13 -27.79 -21.52 -32.14
CA ASN A 13 -27.40 -22.93 -32.11
C ASN A 13 -28.45 -23.87 -31.48
N GLY A 14 -29.60 -23.36 -31.05
CA GLY A 14 -30.71 -24.17 -30.52
C GLY A 14 -30.42 -24.91 -29.23
N MET A 15 -29.35 -24.57 -28.50
CA MET A 15 -28.95 -25.27 -27.27
C MET A 15 -29.85 -24.92 -26.08
N VAL A 16 -30.31 -23.67 -25.99
CA VAL A 16 -31.17 -23.18 -24.89
C VAL A 16 -32.15 -22.15 -25.43
N HIS A 17 -33.40 -22.21 -24.97
CA HIS A 17 -34.49 -21.34 -25.48
C HIS A 17 -34.36 -19.87 -25.04
N ASP A 18 -33.87 -19.60 -23.81
CA ASP A 18 -33.74 -18.24 -23.27
C ASP A 18 -32.49 -18.14 -22.37
N PRO A 19 -31.28 -18.08 -22.98
CA PRO A 19 -30.04 -18.01 -22.21
C PRO A 19 -29.86 -16.62 -21.60
N ILE A 20 -29.44 -16.56 -20.32
CA ILE A 20 -28.93 -15.35 -19.68
C ILE A 20 -27.41 -15.50 -19.54
N VAL A 21 -26.67 -14.63 -20.17
CA VAL A 21 -25.20 -14.64 -20.13
C VAL A 21 -24.70 -13.49 -19.23
N ILE A 22 -24.05 -13.85 -18.14
CA ILE A 22 -23.40 -12.90 -17.23
C ILE A 22 -21.89 -13.01 -17.42
N ILE A 23 -21.26 -11.91 -17.81
CA ILE A 23 -19.80 -11.83 -17.95
C ILE A 23 -19.27 -11.02 -16.78
N GLN A 24 -18.38 -11.63 -16.01
CA GLN A 24 -17.66 -10.95 -14.92
C GLN A 24 -16.15 -11.13 -15.12
N PHE A 25 -15.39 -10.10 -14.77
CA PHE A 25 -13.95 -10.25 -14.69
C PHE A 25 -13.61 -11.13 -13.50
N ALA A 26 -12.85 -12.19 -13.76
CA ALA A 26 -12.35 -13.05 -12.69
C ALA A 26 -11.01 -12.49 -12.17
N ASP A 27 -10.86 -12.45 -10.83
CA ASP A 27 -9.59 -12.15 -10.17
C ASP A 27 -8.90 -10.82 -10.54
N VAL A 28 -9.68 -9.77 -10.77
CA VAL A 28 -9.13 -8.41 -10.90
C VAL A 28 -8.56 -7.99 -9.55
N LYS A 29 -7.24 -7.82 -9.48
CA LYS A 29 -6.50 -7.53 -8.24
C LYS A 29 -5.64 -6.28 -8.39
N PHE A 30 -5.39 -5.62 -7.26
CA PHE A 30 -4.41 -4.54 -7.11
C PHE A 30 -3.66 -4.73 -5.78
N SER A 31 -2.54 -4.04 -5.62
CA SER A 31 -1.72 -4.13 -4.42
C SER A 31 -1.60 -2.77 -3.74
N VAL A 32 -1.64 -2.75 -2.40
CA VAL A 32 -1.38 -1.55 -1.59
C VAL A 32 -0.20 -1.83 -0.67
N LEU A 33 0.82 -0.99 -0.74
CA LEU A 33 2.08 -1.14 -0.03
C LEU A 33 2.46 0.14 0.72
N GLY A 34 3.36 0.00 1.68
CA GLY A 34 3.92 1.12 2.46
C GLY A 34 3.11 1.44 3.70
N GLU A 35 2.93 2.74 3.98
CA GLU A 35 2.36 3.26 5.23
C GLU A 35 0.83 3.26 5.23
N VAL A 36 0.23 2.09 5.14
CA VAL A 36 -1.20 1.81 5.32
C VAL A 36 -1.41 0.84 6.47
N ALA A 37 -2.63 0.80 7.02
CA ALA A 37 -2.92 -0.06 8.17
C ALA A 37 -2.79 -1.56 7.82
N ARG A 38 -3.16 -1.97 6.59
CA ARG A 38 -3.13 -3.35 6.12
C ARG A 38 -2.56 -3.42 4.70
N PRO A 39 -1.22 -3.41 4.55
CA PRO A 39 -0.61 -3.61 3.24
C PRO A 39 -0.91 -5.02 2.72
N GLY A 40 -1.11 -5.17 1.41
CA GLY A 40 -1.42 -6.45 0.80
C GLY A 40 -2.03 -6.35 -0.58
N GLN A 41 -2.50 -7.47 -1.08
CA GLN A 41 -3.22 -7.57 -2.34
C GLN A 41 -4.72 -7.65 -2.08
N PHE A 42 -5.51 -6.90 -2.86
CA PHE A 42 -6.96 -6.79 -2.76
C PHE A 42 -7.62 -7.11 -4.09
N SER A 43 -8.83 -7.66 -4.03
CA SER A 43 -9.63 -7.97 -5.22
C SER A 43 -10.66 -6.88 -5.48
N ILE A 44 -10.81 -6.52 -6.76
CA ILE A 44 -11.85 -5.59 -7.22
C ILE A 44 -13.12 -6.40 -7.45
N THR A 45 -14.16 -6.14 -6.65
CA THR A 45 -15.45 -6.81 -6.73
C THR A 45 -16.53 -5.95 -7.40
N LYS A 46 -16.22 -4.69 -7.70
CA LYS A 46 -17.10 -3.72 -8.37
C LYS A 46 -16.56 -3.44 -9.76
N ASP A 47 -17.42 -2.94 -10.64
CA ASP A 47 -17.01 -2.56 -12.01
C ASP A 47 -15.94 -1.48 -12.03
N ARG A 48 -15.90 -0.63 -11.00
CA ARG A 48 -14.93 0.46 -10.86
C ARG A 48 -14.69 0.75 -9.37
N ILE A 49 -13.44 0.94 -8.99
CA ILE A 49 -13.03 1.40 -7.67
C ILE A 49 -12.12 2.64 -7.82
N SER A 50 -12.26 3.57 -6.91
CA SER A 50 -11.40 4.75 -6.82
C SER A 50 -10.16 4.46 -5.98
N LEU A 51 -9.16 5.36 -6.04
CA LEU A 51 -8.01 5.33 -5.13
C LEU A 51 -8.44 5.38 -3.66
N PHE A 52 -9.49 6.16 -3.33
CA PHE A 52 -10.02 6.21 -1.97
C PHE A 52 -10.65 4.88 -1.53
N ASP A 53 -11.39 4.19 -2.42
CA ASP A 53 -11.92 2.86 -2.11
C ASP A 53 -10.78 1.87 -1.84
N ALA A 54 -9.73 1.92 -2.65
CA ALA A 54 -8.56 1.05 -2.51
C ALA A 54 -7.82 1.30 -1.19
N LEU A 55 -7.62 2.56 -0.81
CA LEU A 55 -7.00 2.93 0.47
C LEU A 55 -7.90 2.56 1.67
N ALA A 56 -9.22 2.73 1.54
CA ALA A 56 -10.18 2.30 2.56
C ALA A 56 -10.14 0.76 2.77
N MET A 57 -10.02 -0.02 1.70
CA MET A 57 -9.82 -1.48 1.79
C MET A 57 -8.54 -1.85 2.53
N ALA A 58 -7.48 -1.05 2.38
CA ALA A 58 -6.22 -1.18 3.11
C ALA A 58 -6.26 -0.60 4.53
N GLY A 59 -7.42 -0.07 4.98
CA GLY A 59 -7.62 0.48 6.32
C GLY A 59 -7.06 1.89 6.51
N ASP A 60 -6.93 2.65 5.42
CA ASP A 60 -6.36 3.99 5.32
C ASP A 60 -4.84 4.07 5.60
N LEU A 61 -4.28 5.25 5.38
CA LEU A 61 -2.90 5.56 5.67
C LEU A 61 -2.66 5.61 7.18
N THR A 62 -1.50 5.13 7.61
CA THR A 62 -1.06 5.36 9.00
C THR A 62 -0.76 6.85 9.24
N ILE A 63 -0.57 7.22 10.51
CA ILE A 63 -0.13 8.59 10.87
C ILE A 63 1.25 8.96 10.29
N TYR A 64 1.99 7.97 9.81
CA TYR A 64 3.30 8.15 9.18
C TYR A 64 3.23 8.20 7.66
N GLY A 65 2.09 7.90 7.04
CA GLY A 65 1.90 7.94 5.60
C GLY A 65 1.82 9.36 5.05
N ILE A 66 2.52 9.62 3.93
CA ILE A 66 2.48 10.90 3.23
C ILE A 66 1.26 10.93 2.32
N ARG A 67 0.29 11.84 2.61
CA ARG A 67 -0.95 11.98 1.84
C ARG A 67 -0.79 12.78 0.55
N THR A 68 0.24 13.61 0.47
CA THR A 68 0.49 14.49 -0.69
C THR A 68 1.33 13.85 -1.79
N ASP A 69 1.77 12.60 -1.62
CA ASP A 69 2.69 11.93 -2.54
C ASP A 69 2.45 10.41 -2.53
N VAL A 70 1.24 10.02 -2.93
CA VAL A 70 0.86 8.61 -3.10
C VAL A 70 1.17 8.18 -4.52
N ALA A 71 2.03 7.19 -4.69
CA ALA A 71 2.41 6.67 -6.00
C ALA A 71 1.43 5.58 -6.45
N VAL A 72 0.97 5.65 -7.69
CA VAL A 72 0.23 4.58 -8.38
C VAL A 72 1.06 4.12 -9.57
N ALA A 73 1.59 2.91 -9.49
CA ALA A 73 2.32 2.29 -10.58
C ALA A 73 1.38 1.41 -11.40
N ARG A 74 1.37 1.62 -12.71
CA ARG A 74 0.53 0.93 -13.69
C ARG A 74 1.36 0.44 -14.86
N GLU A 75 1.05 -0.73 -15.36
CA GLU A 75 1.61 -1.27 -16.59
C GLU A 75 0.52 -1.42 -17.66
N VAL A 76 0.68 -0.75 -18.79
CA VAL A 76 -0.21 -0.85 -19.95
C VAL A 76 0.64 -1.14 -21.18
N ASP A 77 0.33 -2.21 -21.89
CA ASP A 77 1.03 -2.64 -23.11
C ASP A 77 2.55 -2.77 -22.93
N GLY A 78 2.98 -3.25 -21.75
CA GLY A 78 4.40 -3.43 -21.41
C GLY A 78 5.12 -2.13 -21.01
N VAL A 79 4.44 -1.00 -21.00
CA VAL A 79 4.97 0.29 -20.53
C VAL A 79 4.55 0.53 -19.09
N ARG A 80 5.53 0.75 -18.21
CA ARG A 80 5.30 1.07 -16.79
C ARG A 80 5.31 2.57 -16.58
N THR A 81 4.25 3.06 -15.97
CA THR A 81 4.09 4.47 -15.56
C THR A 81 3.92 4.57 -14.05
N ILE A 82 4.38 5.67 -13.46
CA ILE A 82 4.15 5.98 -12.07
C ILE A 82 3.54 7.38 -12.02
N GLU A 83 2.33 7.47 -11.47
CA GLU A 83 1.64 8.72 -11.20
C GLU A 83 1.72 9.03 -9.70
N TYR A 84 2.06 10.27 -9.37
CA TYR A 84 2.08 10.75 -7.99
C TYR A 84 0.84 11.58 -7.72
N LEU A 85 0.06 11.19 -6.73
CA LEU A 85 -1.24 11.74 -6.43
C LEU A 85 -1.26 12.39 -5.04
N ASP A 86 -1.79 13.61 -4.97
CA ASP A 86 -2.04 14.30 -3.72
C ASP A 86 -3.50 14.08 -3.29
N LEU A 87 -3.70 13.32 -2.22
CA LEU A 87 -5.04 13.03 -1.68
C LEU A 87 -5.74 14.27 -1.09
N THR A 88 -5.01 15.38 -0.90
CA THR A 88 -5.54 16.63 -0.36
C THR A 88 -5.95 17.62 -1.45
N SER A 89 -5.55 17.36 -2.70
CA SER A 89 -5.86 18.20 -3.85
C SER A 89 -7.12 17.75 -4.55
N LYS A 90 -7.94 18.73 -4.98
CA LYS A 90 -9.10 18.47 -5.87
C LYS A 90 -8.69 17.97 -7.26
N ASP A 91 -7.46 18.23 -7.69
CA ASP A 91 -6.96 17.82 -9.00
C ASP A 91 -6.80 16.30 -9.11
N LEU A 92 -6.78 15.61 -7.96
CA LEU A 92 -6.81 14.16 -7.87
C LEU A 92 -7.91 13.53 -8.73
N PHE A 93 -9.11 14.12 -8.74
CA PHE A 93 -10.27 13.58 -9.47
C PHE A 93 -10.10 13.61 -10.99
N ASN A 94 -9.18 14.45 -11.50
CA ASN A 94 -8.87 14.56 -12.92
C ASN A 94 -7.74 13.66 -13.37
N SER A 95 -7.07 12.96 -12.43
CA SER A 95 -5.95 12.08 -12.75
C SER A 95 -6.43 10.79 -13.42
N PRO A 96 -5.72 10.30 -14.46
CA PRO A 96 -5.98 9.01 -15.08
C PRO A 96 -5.76 7.83 -14.11
N ALA A 97 -4.98 8.03 -13.03
CA ALA A 97 -4.73 7.03 -12.00
C ALA A 97 -5.71 7.09 -10.83
N PHE A 98 -6.73 7.98 -10.86
CA PHE A 98 -7.75 8.05 -9.81
C PHE A 98 -8.58 6.77 -9.71
N TYR A 99 -8.90 6.16 -10.85
CA TYR A 99 -9.57 4.87 -10.89
C TYR A 99 -8.54 3.75 -11.02
N ILE A 100 -8.59 2.83 -10.08
CA ILE A 100 -7.67 1.71 -9.99
C ILE A 100 -8.01 0.66 -11.05
N GLN A 101 -6.97 0.13 -11.68
CA GLN A 101 -7.05 -0.92 -12.69
C GLN A 101 -6.40 -2.21 -12.20
N GLN A 102 -6.58 -3.25 -12.99
CA GLN A 102 -5.94 -4.54 -12.72
C GLN A 102 -4.42 -4.42 -12.68
N ASN A 103 -3.81 -5.06 -11.68
CA ASN A 103 -2.37 -5.10 -11.42
C ASN A 103 -1.75 -3.75 -11.00
N ASP A 104 -2.55 -2.71 -10.73
CA ASP A 104 -2.03 -1.48 -10.16
C ASP A 104 -1.35 -1.75 -8.81
N VAL A 105 -0.28 -1.01 -8.55
CA VAL A 105 0.41 -0.99 -7.28
C VAL A 105 0.34 0.42 -6.69
N ILE A 106 -0.34 0.54 -5.56
CA ILE A 106 -0.44 1.78 -4.80
C ILE A 106 0.64 1.75 -3.72
N TYR A 107 1.49 2.75 -3.68
CA TYR A 107 2.55 2.85 -2.68
C TYR A 107 2.46 4.15 -1.90
N VAL A 108 2.32 4.02 -0.58
CA VAL A 108 2.27 5.13 0.36
C VAL A 108 3.64 5.27 1.03
N LYS A 109 4.34 6.38 0.76
CA LYS A 109 5.66 6.64 1.33
C LYS A 109 5.59 6.93 2.83
N PRO A 110 6.58 6.47 3.62
CA PRO A 110 6.71 6.89 5.01
C PRO A 110 7.20 8.34 5.10
N ASN A 111 6.77 9.05 6.14
CA ASN A 111 7.31 10.37 6.44
C ASN A 111 8.75 10.28 7.00
N LYS A 112 9.44 11.43 7.06
CA LYS A 112 10.83 11.51 7.51
C LYS A 112 11.04 10.96 8.93
N TYR A 113 10.05 11.11 9.82
CA TYR A 113 10.16 10.64 11.19
C TYR A 113 10.24 9.12 11.27
N LYS A 114 9.45 8.40 10.50
CA LYS A 114 9.50 6.93 10.47
C LYS A 114 10.72 6.42 9.71
N ALA A 115 11.10 7.05 8.60
CA ALA A 115 12.29 6.68 7.83
C ALA A 115 13.57 6.75 8.69
N GLN A 116 13.66 7.74 9.59
CA GLN A 116 14.80 7.93 10.49
C GLN A 116 14.70 7.14 11.81
N ALA A 117 13.53 6.68 12.19
CA ALA A 117 13.31 6.03 13.50
C ALA A 117 14.15 4.74 13.66
N GLY A 118 14.43 4.03 12.56
CA GLY A 118 15.28 2.83 12.58
C GLY A 118 16.75 3.14 12.90
N GLU A 119 17.31 4.18 12.34
CA GLU A 119 18.71 4.56 12.53
C GLU A 119 18.97 5.17 13.91
N ILE A 120 18.09 6.06 14.37
CA ILE A 120 18.24 6.77 15.65
C ILE A 120 18.11 5.81 16.83
N SER A 121 17.24 4.82 16.77
CA SER A 121 16.99 3.87 17.87
C SER A 121 18.21 2.99 18.15
N GLN A 122 18.89 2.52 17.12
CA GLN A 122 20.01 1.60 17.26
C GLN A 122 21.25 2.32 17.84
N ASN A 123 21.57 3.51 17.36
CA ASN A 123 22.69 4.29 17.87
C ASN A 123 22.47 4.79 19.29
N ARG A 124 21.26 5.26 19.62
CA ARG A 124 20.96 5.75 20.99
C ARG A 124 21.10 4.65 22.04
N ASN A 125 20.60 3.46 21.77
CA ASN A 125 20.68 2.34 22.69
C ASN A 125 22.15 1.86 22.90
N PHE A 126 22.96 1.92 21.83
CA PHE A 126 24.37 1.61 21.92
C PHE A 126 25.13 2.61 22.84
N TYR A 127 24.92 3.92 22.65
CA TYR A 127 25.53 4.95 23.52
C TYR A 127 25.06 4.87 24.97
N LEU A 128 23.79 4.61 25.22
CA LEU A 128 23.26 4.43 26.57
C LEU A 128 23.88 3.20 27.26
N SER A 129 24.08 2.12 26.55
CA SER A 129 24.72 0.91 27.05
C SER A 129 26.20 1.16 27.39
N LEU A 130 26.95 1.89 26.57
CA LEU A 130 28.34 2.27 26.85
C LEU A 130 28.45 3.15 28.11
N VAL A 131 27.58 4.15 28.24
CA VAL A 131 27.57 5.04 29.43
C VAL A 131 27.24 4.24 30.68
N SER A 132 26.25 3.35 30.67
CA SER A 132 25.87 2.55 31.82
C SER A 132 27.01 1.60 32.25
N THR A 133 27.71 1.01 31.29
CA THR A 133 28.86 0.14 31.54
C THR A 133 30.03 0.94 32.17
N ALA A 134 30.31 2.15 31.66
CA ALA A 134 31.36 3.01 32.22
C ALA A 134 31.07 3.43 33.65
N ILE A 135 29.81 3.77 33.97
CA ILE A 135 29.38 4.10 35.31
C ILE A 135 29.55 2.89 36.27
N SER A 136 29.16 1.69 35.83
CA SER A 136 29.30 0.47 36.58
C SER A 136 30.75 0.15 36.96
N VAL A 137 31.66 0.31 35.96
CA VAL A 137 33.10 0.10 36.19
C VAL A 137 33.66 1.15 37.15
N ALA A 138 33.30 2.42 36.97
CA ALA A 138 33.74 3.50 37.87
C ALA A 138 33.28 3.26 39.32
N THR A 139 32.04 2.83 39.52
CA THR A 139 31.49 2.50 40.85
C THR A 139 32.23 1.34 41.47
N LEU A 140 32.56 0.31 40.71
CA LEU A 140 33.34 -0.84 41.17
C LEU A 140 34.73 -0.41 41.66
N ILE A 141 35.42 0.44 40.88
CA ILE A 141 36.76 0.95 41.24
C ILE A 141 36.69 1.75 42.56
N VAL A 142 35.72 2.66 42.71
CA VAL A 142 35.52 3.47 43.93
C VAL A 142 35.26 2.57 45.13
N THR A 143 34.44 1.55 44.98
CA THR A 143 34.13 0.61 46.05
C THR A 143 35.35 -0.15 46.51
N LEU A 144 36.14 -0.68 45.57
CA LEU A 144 37.37 -1.41 45.88
C LEU A 144 38.44 -0.54 46.52
N THR A 145 38.52 0.76 46.19
CA THR A 145 39.49 1.68 46.79
C THR A 145 39.10 2.14 48.18
N LYS A 146 37.80 2.14 48.54
CA LYS A 146 37.31 2.51 49.87
C LYS A 146 37.32 1.35 50.88
N VAL A 147 37.40 0.11 50.46
CA VAL A 147 37.40 -1.07 51.31
C VAL A 147 38.84 -1.42 51.78
N LYS A 148 39.82 -0.66 51.35
CA LYS A 148 41.23 -0.79 51.77
C LYS A 148 41.56 0.33 52.78
#